data_03cd9417c9b24b514420c2f4c3c8a084
#
_entry.id   03cd9417c9b24b514420c2f4c3c8a084
#
_cell.length_a   1.000
_cell.length_b   1.000
_cell.length_c   1.000
_cell.angle_alpha   90.00
_cell.angle_beta   90.00
_cell.angle_gamma   90.00
#
_symmetry.space_group_name_H-M   'P 1'
#
loop_
_entity.id
_entity.type
_entity.pdbx_description
1 polymer ?
#
loop_
_entity_poly.entity_id
_entity_poly.type
_entity_poly.pdbx_seq_one_letter_code
_entity_poly.pdbx_strand_id
1 'polypeptide(L)'
;PCATLVIDTVDWAEQLCIADLCAKNGKSGIEDFGYGKGWEFEKESFGKFLNKLTEVINAGINVTLTAHAALRKFEQPDEMGSYDRWEMKLGSKTTNKISPLIKEWADIVLFCNYKTVVVQTDKDGKKHKAQGNRRVMYTQHHPCWDAKNRYGLPEEIPMEYAQIAQIFSNSEFGMRNSELRGPASQDGISIPANDTVPAPSTSAPVQPGIPQSLADLMAASGITEQQIRAAVATKGYFPEDMPISAYPEDFVSGVLVGAWKQIVDFINEQKYPF
;
A
#
# COMPACT_ATOMS: atom_id res chain seq x y z
N PRO A 1 12.09 12.60 -28.40
CA PRO A 1 11.70 11.42 -27.67
C PRO A 1 10.87 11.83 -26.44
N CYS A 2 9.74 11.13 -26.20
CA CYS A 2 8.90 11.35 -25.03
C CYS A 2 9.47 10.56 -23.87
N ALA A 3 9.69 11.20 -22.71
CA ALA A 3 10.21 10.52 -21.51
C ALA A 3 9.08 10.03 -20.59
N THR A 4 7.89 10.64 -20.67
CA THR A 4 6.75 10.31 -19.82
C THR A 4 5.45 10.49 -20.60
N LEU A 5 4.58 9.49 -20.54
CA LEU A 5 3.19 9.53 -20.98
C LEU A 5 2.31 9.85 -19.77
N VAL A 6 1.49 10.88 -19.87
CA VAL A 6 0.52 11.25 -18.83
C VAL A 6 -0.89 11.02 -19.36
N ILE A 7 -1.71 10.30 -18.60
CA ILE A 7 -3.14 10.12 -18.85
C ILE A 7 -3.91 10.89 -17.79
N ASP A 8 -4.55 11.97 -18.20
CA ASP A 8 -5.31 12.88 -17.35
C ASP A 8 -6.74 12.99 -17.88
N THR A 9 -7.68 12.26 -17.30
CA THR A 9 -7.66 11.42 -16.11
C THR A 9 -8.06 10.00 -16.43
N VAL A 10 -7.70 9.04 -15.55
CA VAL A 10 -8.04 7.64 -15.72
C VAL A 10 -9.55 7.38 -15.57
N ASP A 11 -10.25 8.18 -14.77
CA ASP A 11 -11.72 8.11 -14.66
C ASP A 11 -12.41 8.52 -15.97
N TRP A 12 -11.79 9.42 -16.75
CA TRP A 12 -12.28 9.71 -18.11
C TRP A 12 -11.92 8.60 -19.10
N ALA A 13 -10.74 7.99 -18.96
CA ALA A 13 -10.36 6.82 -19.74
C ALA A 13 -11.30 5.63 -19.52
N GLU A 14 -11.82 5.44 -18.30
CA GLU A 14 -12.87 4.46 -17.98
C GLU A 14 -14.14 4.72 -18.81
N GLN A 15 -14.61 5.97 -18.84
CA GLN A 15 -15.79 6.34 -19.65
C GLN A 15 -15.60 6.08 -21.13
N LEU A 16 -14.41 6.36 -21.66
CA LEU A 16 -14.08 6.05 -23.05
C LEU A 16 -14.01 4.55 -23.33
N CYS A 17 -13.50 3.77 -22.38
CA CYS A 17 -13.48 2.31 -22.46
C CYS A 17 -14.91 1.74 -22.51
N ILE A 18 -15.82 2.24 -21.66
CA ILE A 18 -17.24 1.87 -21.65
C ILE A 18 -17.89 2.21 -23.00
N ALA A 19 -17.66 3.42 -23.50
CA ALA A 19 -18.23 3.87 -24.76
C ALA A 19 -17.76 3.01 -25.95
N ASP A 20 -16.47 2.70 -26.01
CA ASP A 20 -15.89 1.83 -27.06
C ASP A 20 -16.44 0.40 -26.97
N LEU A 21 -16.55 -0.15 -25.75
CA LEU A 21 -17.13 -1.46 -25.52
C LEU A 21 -18.59 -1.53 -25.98
N CYS A 22 -19.38 -0.53 -25.65
CA CYS A 22 -20.78 -0.46 -26.04
C CYS A 22 -20.90 -0.32 -27.57
N ALA A 23 -20.14 0.55 -28.21
CA ALA A 23 -20.15 0.75 -29.63
C ALA A 23 -19.78 -0.52 -30.40
N LYS A 24 -18.74 -1.23 -30.01
CA LYS A 24 -18.29 -2.50 -30.61
C LYS A 24 -19.35 -3.61 -30.55
N ASN A 25 -20.23 -3.57 -29.55
CA ASN A 25 -21.24 -4.58 -29.32
C ASN A 25 -22.66 -4.12 -29.65
N GLY A 26 -22.84 -2.93 -30.28
CA GLY A 26 -24.13 -2.38 -30.65
C GLY A 26 -25.06 -2.15 -29.44
N LYS A 27 -24.49 -1.74 -28.30
CA LYS A 27 -25.18 -1.46 -27.05
C LYS A 27 -25.31 0.04 -26.82
N SER A 28 -26.43 0.49 -26.25
CA SER A 28 -26.63 1.90 -25.89
C SER A 28 -25.94 2.30 -24.57
N GLY A 29 -25.73 1.33 -23.67
CA GLY A 29 -25.06 1.51 -22.40
C GLY A 29 -24.52 0.19 -21.84
N ILE A 30 -23.71 0.28 -20.79
CA ILE A 30 -23.06 -0.89 -20.17
C ILE A 30 -24.07 -1.85 -19.54
N GLU A 31 -25.20 -1.35 -19.06
CA GLU A 31 -26.26 -2.15 -18.46
C GLU A 31 -27.01 -3.02 -19.49
N ASP A 32 -26.94 -2.67 -20.79
CA ASP A 32 -27.59 -3.43 -21.86
C ASP A 32 -26.94 -4.80 -22.12
N PHE A 33 -25.79 -5.07 -21.51
CA PHE A 33 -25.18 -6.41 -21.51
C PHE A 33 -25.89 -7.40 -20.59
N GLY A 34 -26.73 -6.91 -19.68
CA GLY A 34 -27.53 -7.69 -18.73
C GLY A 34 -26.73 -8.36 -17.63
N TYR A 35 -27.36 -8.53 -16.48
CA TYR A 35 -26.81 -9.26 -15.31
C TYR A 35 -25.40 -8.82 -14.89
N GLY A 36 -25.03 -7.56 -15.06
CA GLY A 36 -23.73 -7.01 -14.68
C GLY A 36 -22.55 -7.49 -15.55
N LYS A 37 -22.77 -8.25 -16.63
CA LYS A 37 -21.73 -8.74 -17.53
C LYS A 37 -20.94 -7.62 -18.21
N GLY A 38 -21.57 -6.47 -18.47
CA GLY A 38 -20.91 -5.31 -19.05
C GLY A 38 -19.69 -4.86 -18.22
N TRP A 39 -19.81 -4.88 -16.91
CA TRP A 39 -18.73 -4.50 -15.98
C TRP A 39 -17.57 -5.51 -15.97
N GLU A 40 -17.83 -6.81 -16.24
CA GLU A 40 -16.76 -7.79 -16.43
C GLU A 40 -16.02 -7.57 -17.75
N PHE A 41 -16.75 -7.31 -18.83
CA PHE A 41 -16.15 -7.00 -20.13
C PHE A 41 -15.35 -5.70 -20.09
N GLU A 42 -15.83 -4.70 -19.36
CA GLU A 42 -15.09 -3.47 -19.12
C GLU A 42 -13.76 -3.76 -18.39
N LYS A 43 -13.79 -4.55 -17.32
CA LYS A 43 -12.59 -4.96 -16.58
C LYS A 43 -11.56 -5.64 -17.50
N GLU A 44 -12.01 -6.57 -18.34
CA GLU A 44 -11.14 -7.23 -19.32
C GLU A 44 -10.56 -6.26 -20.34
N SER A 45 -11.40 -5.35 -20.86
CA SER A 45 -10.99 -4.34 -21.83
C SER A 45 -9.99 -3.36 -21.23
N PHE A 46 -10.24 -2.89 -20.02
CA PHE A 46 -9.34 -2.01 -19.30
C PHE A 46 -8.03 -2.69 -18.92
N GLY A 47 -8.07 -3.98 -18.57
CA GLY A 47 -6.87 -4.79 -18.37
C GLY A 47 -5.98 -4.87 -19.61
N LYS A 48 -6.58 -5.02 -20.80
CA LYS A 48 -5.84 -4.95 -22.07
C LYS A 48 -5.22 -3.57 -22.32
N PHE A 49 -5.93 -2.51 -21.93
CA PHE A 49 -5.39 -1.15 -21.99
C PHE A 49 -4.17 -0.98 -21.08
N LEU A 50 -4.21 -1.45 -19.82
CA LEU A 50 -3.06 -1.42 -18.91
C LEU A 50 -1.87 -2.24 -19.44
N ASN A 51 -2.13 -3.38 -20.10
CA ASN A 51 -1.08 -4.16 -20.75
C ASN A 51 -0.39 -3.36 -21.87
N LYS A 52 -1.15 -2.56 -22.64
CA LYS A 52 -0.55 -1.64 -23.63
C LYS A 52 0.30 -0.56 -22.99
N LEU A 53 -0.09 -0.04 -21.83
CA LEU A 53 0.74 0.89 -21.07
C LEU A 53 2.01 0.20 -20.54
N THR A 54 1.95 -1.07 -20.21
CA THR A 54 3.13 -1.87 -19.85
C THR A 54 4.11 -1.99 -21.02
N GLU A 55 3.62 -2.14 -22.26
CA GLU A 55 4.47 -2.11 -23.47
C GLU A 55 5.18 -0.75 -23.62
N VAL A 56 4.49 0.36 -23.32
CA VAL A 56 5.09 1.71 -23.30
C VAL A 56 6.20 1.83 -22.27
N ILE A 57 5.97 1.29 -21.06
CA ILE A 57 6.98 1.25 -19.99
C ILE A 57 8.19 0.43 -20.44
N ASN A 58 7.97 -0.73 -21.05
CA ASN A 58 9.04 -1.60 -21.54
C ASN A 58 9.85 -0.93 -22.68
N ALA A 59 9.27 0.03 -23.39
CA ALA A 59 9.97 0.88 -24.35
C ALA A 59 10.78 2.03 -23.71
N GLY A 60 10.86 2.09 -22.37
CA GLY A 60 11.63 3.09 -21.62
C GLY A 60 10.88 4.41 -21.38
N ILE A 61 9.56 4.44 -21.54
CA ILE A 61 8.73 5.64 -21.30
C ILE A 61 7.97 5.47 -19.99
N ASN A 62 8.12 6.40 -19.06
CA ASN A 62 7.34 6.40 -17.83
C ASN A 62 5.86 6.64 -18.12
N VAL A 63 4.98 6.01 -17.33
CA VAL A 63 3.54 6.21 -17.44
C VAL A 63 3.02 6.78 -16.12
N THR A 64 2.30 7.90 -16.20
CA THR A 64 1.64 8.55 -15.07
C THR A 64 0.14 8.61 -15.34
N LEU A 65 -0.66 8.14 -14.39
CA LEU A 65 -2.10 8.25 -14.43
C LEU A 65 -2.54 9.23 -13.34
N THR A 66 -3.37 10.22 -13.69
CA THR A 66 -4.09 11.03 -12.70
C THR A 66 -5.50 10.49 -12.53
N ALA A 67 -6.06 10.58 -11.34
CA ALA A 67 -7.42 10.18 -11.03
C ALA A 67 -8.06 11.17 -10.06
N HIS A 68 -9.34 11.48 -10.25
CA HIS A 68 -10.09 12.16 -9.22
C HIS A 68 -10.33 11.22 -8.02
N ALA A 69 -10.41 11.81 -6.83
CA ALA A 69 -10.80 11.10 -5.62
C ALA A 69 -12.24 11.44 -5.23
N ALA A 70 -12.96 10.47 -4.71
CA ALA A 70 -14.29 10.63 -4.15
C ALA A 70 -14.34 10.06 -2.74
N LEU A 71 -15.09 10.74 -1.87
CA LEU A 71 -15.34 10.27 -0.51
C LEU A 71 -16.45 9.22 -0.55
N ARG A 72 -16.19 8.04 0.03
CA ARG A 72 -17.14 6.93 0.09
C ARG A 72 -17.25 6.40 1.51
N LYS A 73 -18.44 5.93 1.88
CA LYS A 73 -18.67 5.18 3.12
C LYS A 73 -18.02 3.80 3.00
N PHE A 74 -17.23 3.46 3.98
CA PHE A 74 -16.56 2.17 4.11
C PHE A 74 -16.98 1.49 5.41
N GLU A 75 -17.21 0.19 5.36
CA GLU A 75 -17.57 -0.65 6.49
C GLU A 75 -16.57 -1.81 6.56
N GLN A 76 -15.98 -2.03 7.70
CA GLN A 76 -15.13 -3.19 7.97
C GLN A 76 -15.96 -4.28 8.62
N PRO A 77 -15.81 -5.57 8.20
CA PRO A 77 -16.62 -6.67 8.74
C PRO A 77 -16.40 -6.94 10.23
N ASP A 78 -15.24 -6.57 10.75
CA ASP A 78 -14.76 -6.82 12.11
C ASP A 78 -14.93 -5.62 13.05
N GLU A 79 -15.42 -4.47 12.54
CA GLU A 79 -15.67 -3.27 13.35
C GLU A 79 -17.09 -2.77 13.22
N MET A 80 -17.64 -2.28 14.35
CA MET A 80 -18.97 -1.67 14.35
C MET A 80 -18.93 -0.23 13.85
N GLY A 81 -19.61 0.04 12.75
CA GLY A 81 -19.79 1.38 12.20
C GLY A 81 -19.19 1.54 10.80
N SER A 82 -19.46 2.69 10.21
CA SER A 82 -18.93 3.08 8.91
C SER A 82 -18.12 4.36 9.04
N TYR A 83 -17.06 4.48 8.24
CA TYR A 83 -16.26 5.68 8.17
C TYR A 83 -16.08 6.16 6.73
N ASP A 84 -15.70 7.42 6.56
CA ASP A 84 -15.48 8.01 5.25
C ASP A 84 -14.05 7.72 4.77
N ARG A 85 -13.95 7.22 3.53
CA ARG A 85 -12.67 6.90 2.89
C ARG A 85 -12.58 7.53 1.52
N TRP A 86 -11.40 8.07 1.22
CA TRP A 86 -11.06 8.55 -0.12
C TRP A 86 -10.70 7.37 -1.02
N GLU A 87 -11.36 7.28 -2.17
CA GLU A 87 -11.08 6.29 -3.20
C GLU A 87 -10.99 6.96 -4.56
N MET A 88 -10.36 6.29 -5.53
CA MET A 88 -10.39 6.74 -6.92
C MET A 88 -11.84 6.80 -7.40
N LYS A 89 -12.20 7.87 -8.10
CA LYS A 89 -13.54 8.09 -8.66
C LYS A 89 -13.72 7.25 -9.93
N LEU A 90 -13.76 5.94 -9.75
CA LEU A 90 -13.95 4.94 -10.80
C LEU A 90 -15.15 4.07 -10.45
N GLY A 91 -16.03 3.84 -11.41
CA GLY A 91 -17.25 3.06 -11.22
C GLY A 91 -18.12 3.49 -10.04
N SER A 92 -19.05 2.64 -9.63
CA SER A 92 -19.83 2.76 -8.38
C SER A 92 -19.28 1.82 -7.30
N LYS A 93 -19.84 1.87 -6.08
CA LYS A 93 -19.44 0.97 -4.99
C LYS A 93 -19.52 -0.52 -5.38
N THR A 94 -20.54 -0.89 -6.14
CA THR A 94 -20.80 -2.27 -6.56
C THR A 94 -20.13 -2.67 -7.88
N THR A 95 -19.77 -1.70 -8.72
CA THR A 95 -19.19 -1.93 -10.05
C THR A 95 -17.73 -1.50 -10.15
N ASN A 96 -17.12 -1.03 -9.06
CA ASN A 96 -15.74 -0.56 -9.05
C ASN A 96 -14.76 -1.74 -9.15
N LYS A 97 -14.51 -2.19 -10.37
CA LYS A 97 -13.54 -3.26 -10.68
C LYS A 97 -12.22 -2.72 -11.24
N ILE A 98 -12.21 -1.46 -11.69
CA ILE A 98 -11.06 -0.82 -12.33
C ILE A 98 -10.08 -0.27 -11.31
N SER A 99 -10.56 0.34 -10.20
CA SER A 99 -9.68 0.90 -9.18
C SER A 99 -8.73 -0.14 -8.56
N PRO A 100 -9.19 -1.35 -8.14
CA PRO A 100 -8.28 -2.40 -7.70
C PRO A 100 -7.24 -2.79 -8.76
N LEU A 101 -7.66 -2.94 -10.01
CA LEU A 101 -6.80 -3.32 -11.12
C LEU A 101 -5.67 -2.30 -11.34
N ILE A 102 -5.99 -1.00 -11.31
CA ILE A 102 -4.99 0.07 -11.43
C ILE A 102 -4.03 0.06 -10.23
N LYS A 103 -4.56 -0.08 -9.00
CA LYS A 103 -3.73 -0.12 -7.78
C LYS A 103 -2.77 -1.31 -7.76
N GLU A 104 -3.20 -2.45 -8.28
CA GLU A 104 -2.33 -3.64 -8.41
C GLU A 104 -1.26 -3.41 -9.47
N TRP A 105 -1.62 -2.86 -10.62
CA TRP A 105 -0.73 -2.61 -11.75
C TRP A 105 0.33 -1.54 -11.45
N ALA A 106 -0.03 -0.43 -10.82
CA ALA A 106 0.87 0.69 -10.55
C ALA A 106 1.97 0.32 -9.54
N ASP A 107 3.20 0.79 -9.76
CA ASP A 107 4.32 0.62 -8.82
C ASP A 107 4.23 1.58 -7.63
N ILE A 108 3.65 2.75 -7.86
CA ILE A 108 3.40 3.75 -6.83
C ILE A 108 1.99 4.32 -6.97
N VAL A 109 1.31 4.51 -5.84
CA VAL A 109 0.02 5.22 -5.75
C VAL A 109 0.18 6.31 -4.72
N LEU A 110 0.03 7.55 -5.12
CA LEU A 110 0.14 8.73 -4.26
C LEU A 110 -1.25 9.34 -4.05
N PHE A 111 -1.66 9.45 -2.80
CA PHE A 111 -2.86 10.21 -2.46
C PHE A 111 -2.51 11.66 -2.24
N CYS A 112 -2.92 12.53 -3.16
CA CYS A 112 -2.63 13.95 -3.14
C CYS A 112 -3.80 14.73 -2.50
N ASN A 113 -3.54 15.49 -1.46
CA ASN A 113 -4.57 16.26 -0.77
C ASN A 113 -4.01 17.53 -0.12
N TYR A 114 -4.91 18.40 0.34
CA TYR A 114 -4.54 19.50 1.23
C TYR A 114 -4.48 19.01 2.67
N LYS A 115 -3.39 19.33 3.36
CA LYS A 115 -3.30 19.10 4.80
C LYS A 115 -4.16 20.13 5.52
N THR A 116 -5.30 19.67 6.01
CA THR A 116 -6.26 20.49 6.73
C THR A 116 -6.20 20.16 8.21
N VAL A 117 -6.05 21.19 9.05
CA VAL A 117 -6.17 21.09 10.50
C VAL A 117 -7.51 21.72 10.89
N VAL A 118 -8.33 20.94 11.56
CA VAL A 118 -9.60 21.44 12.11
C VAL A 118 -9.32 22.01 13.49
N VAL A 119 -9.44 23.32 13.63
CA VAL A 119 -9.24 24.03 14.90
C VAL A 119 -10.59 24.40 15.48
N GLN A 120 -10.77 24.07 16.75
CA GLN A 120 -11.93 24.49 17.52
C GLN A 120 -11.84 26.00 17.77
N THR A 121 -12.91 26.74 17.46
CA THR A 121 -12.93 28.20 17.50
C THR A 121 -13.77 28.76 18.64
N ASP A 122 -14.47 27.93 19.39
CA ASP A 122 -15.27 28.32 20.54
C ASP A 122 -14.95 27.51 21.80
N LYS A 123 -15.28 28.07 22.95
CA LYS A 123 -15.06 27.45 24.26
C LYS A 123 -16.01 26.25 24.49
N ASP A 124 -17.11 26.19 23.76
CA ASP A 124 -18.16 25.16 23.92
C ASP A 124 -17.96 23.96 22.97
N GLY A 125 -16.93 23.96 22.13
CA GLY A 125 -16.60 22.86 21.23
C GLY A 125 -17.56 22.69 20.04
N LYS A 126 -18.42 23.68 19.78
CA LYS A 126 -19.47 23.58 18.76
C LYS A 126 -19.08 24.15 17.40
N LYS A 127 -18.04 25.00 17.36
CA LYS A 127 -17.60 25.66 16.13
C LYS A 127 -16.19 25.20 15.79
N HIS A 128 -16.03 24.71 14.57
CA HIS A 128 -14.76 24.26 14.02
C HIS A 128 -14.41 25.07 12.78
N LYS A 129 -13.15 25.44 12.63
CA LYS A 129 -12.62 26.09 11.43
C LYS A 129 -11.52 25.24 10.83
N ALA A 130 -11.66 24.94 9.56
CA ALA A 130 -10.58 24.29 8.82
C ALA A 130 -9.48 25.34 8.53
N GLN A 131 -8.24 24.99 8.86
CA GLN A 131 -7.04 25.76 8.55
C GLN A 131 -6.03 24.88 7.86
N GLY A 132 -5.25 25.46 6.94
CA GLY A 132 -4.20 24.80 6.21
C GLY A 132 -4.46 24.82 4.71
N ASN A 133 -3.39 25.10 3.96
CA ASN A 133 -3.40 25.12 2.49
C ASN A 133 -2.18 24.36 1.92
N ARG A 134 -1.44 23.65 2.77
CA ARG A 134 -0.26 22.89 2.33
C ARG A 134 -0.71 21.67 1.55
N ARG A 135 -0.27 21.57 0.30
CA ARG A 135 -0.46 20.37 -0.52
C ARG A 135 0.56 19.31 -0.17
N VAL A 136 0.08 18.08 0.03
CA VAL A 136 0.91 16.93 0.39
C VAL A 136 0.57 15.72 -0.46
N MET A 137 1.51 14.81 -0.58
CA MET A 137 1.33 13.48 -1.15
C MET A 137 1.52 12.46 -0.02
N TYR A 138 0.51 11.65 0.23
CA TYR A 138 0.59 10.49 1.12
C TYR A 138 1.03 9.29 0.29
N THR A 139 2.04 8.60 0.74
CA THR A 139 2.70 7.52 0.02
C THR A 139 2.35 6.14 0.57
N GLN A 140 1.82 6.08 1.80
CA GLN A 140 1.46 4.85 2.49
C GLN A 140 -0.03 4.73 2.71
N HIS A 141 -0.51 3.48 2.73
CA HIS A 141 -1.90 3.15 3.01
C HIS A 141 -2.33 3.68 4.39
N HIS A 142 -3.56 4.16 4.45
CA HIS A 142 -4.23 4.60 5.67
C HIS A 142 -5.69 4.16 5.62
N PRO A 143 -6.39 3.93 6.75
CA PRO A 143 -7.83 3.60 6.72
C PRO A 143 -8.67 4.56 5.87
N CYS A 144 -8.36 5.87 5.89
CA CYS A 144 -9.11 6.89 5.16
C CYS A 144 -8.68 7.09 3.70
N TRP A 145 -7.61 6.46 3.20
CA TRP A 145 -7.18 6.52 1.80
C TRP A 145 -6.29 5.35 1.41
N ASP A 146 -6.21 5.08 0.10
CA ASP A 146 -5.25 4.15 -0.46
C ASP A 146 -4.00 4.89 -0.94
N ALA A 147 -2.84 4.29 -0.66
CA ALA A 147 -1.58 4.65 -1.26
C ALA A 147 -0.68 3.41 -1.33
N LYS A 148 0.36 3.45 -2.18
CA LYS A 148 1.30 2.35 -2.39
C LYS A 148 2.67 2.93 -2.69
N ASN A 149 3.70 2.40 -2.04
CA ASN A 149 5.05 2.91 -2.17
C ASN A 149 6.05 1.75 -2.19
N ARG A 150 6.65 1.51 -3.37
CA ARG A 150 7.73 0.53 -3.56
C ARG A 150 9.12 1.15 -3.55
N TYR A 151 9.22 2.49 -3.40
CA TYR A 151 10.45 3.24 -3.52
C TYR A 151 11.00 3.75 -2.19
N GLY A 152 10.39 3.36 -1.05
CA GLY A 152 10.86 3.77 0.27
C GLY A 152 10.70 5.27 0.57
N LEU A 153 9.74 5.95 -0.07
CA LEU A 153 9.45 7.34 0.24
C LEU A 153 8.90 7.49 1.67
N PRO A 154 9.14 8.64 2.35
CA PRO A 154 8.48 8.97 3.62
C PRO A 154 6.96 8.93 3.48
N GLU A 155 6.25 8.65 4.58
CA GLU A 155 4.78 8.50 4.61
C GLU A 155 4.02 9.72 4.06
N GLU A 156 4.49 10.93 4.37
CA GLU A 156 3.96 12.20 3.87
C GLU A 156 5.10 13.03 3.29
N ILE A 157 4.94 13.52 2.08
CA ILE A 157 5.90 14.40 1.42
C ILE A 157 5.19 15.64 0.84
N PRO A 158 5.87 16.80 0.72
CA PRO A 158 5.33 17.94 -0.01
C PRO A 158 4.93 17.57 -1.43
N MET A 159 3.86 18.16 -1.95
CA MET A 159 3.44 17.96 -3.35
C MET A 159 4.33 18.78 -4.29
N GLU A 160 5.56 18.32 -4.43
CA GLU A 160 6.61 18.91 -5.26
C GLU A 160 7.32 17.81 -6.04
N TYR A 161 7.60 18.06 -7.32
CA TYR A 161 8.24 17.08 -8.19
C TYR A 161 9.61 16.61 -7.64
N ALA A 162 10.37 17.50 -7.01
CA ALA A 162 11.68 17.18 -6.45
C ALA A 162 11.63 15.99 -5.46
N GLN A 163 10.51 15.78 -4.76
CA GLN A 163 10.33 14.70 -3.80
C GLN A 163 10.23 13.31 -4.46
N ILE A 164 9.82 13.26 -5.72
CA ILE A 164 9.61 12.03 -6.49
C ILE A 164 10.54 11.93 -7.72
N ALA A 165 11.34 12.96 -8.00
CA ALA A 165 12.19 13.02 -9.20
C ALA A 165 13.15 11.82 -9.32
N GLN A 166 13.66 11.33 -8.19
CA GLN A 166 14.54 10.16 -8.14
C GLN A 166 13.91 8.89 -8.72
N ILE A 167 12.58 8.73 -8.63
CA ILE A 167 11.85 7.57 -9.16
C ILE A 167 11.99 7.51 -10.70
N PHE A 168 11.98 8.68 -11.35
CA PHE A 168 12.06 8.80 -12.80
C PHE A 168 13.50 8.84 -13.33
N SER A 169 14.47 9.07 -12.45
CA SER A 169 15.91 9.17 -12.80
C SER A 169 16.61 7.82 -12.74
N ASN A 170 16.14 6.87 -11.94
CA ASN A 170 16.73 5.55 -11.76
C ASN A 170 16.20 4.56 -12.81
N SER A 171 16.73 4.65 -14.03
CA SER A 171 16.53 3.63 -15.08
C SER A 171 16.99 2.22 -14.64
N GLU A 172 17.89 2.11 -13.66
CA GLU A 172 18.31 0.83 -13.07
C GLU A 172 17.21 0.14 -12.24
N PHE A 173 16.28 0.89 -11.63
CA PHE A 173 15.11 0.30 -10.95
C PHE A 173 14.08 -0.26 -11.94
N GLY A 174 13.96 0.32 -13.13
CA GLY A 174 13.12 -0.21 -14.20
C GLY A 174 13.63 -1.55 -14.73
N MET A 175 14.94 -1.75 -14.83
CA MET A 175 15.53 -3.03 -15.25
C MET A 175 15.33 -4.15 -14.21
N ARG A 176 15.44 -3.86 -12.91
CA ARG A 176 15.18 -4.85 -11.85
C ARG A 176 13.74 -5.35 -11.82
N ASN A 177 12.76 -4.50 -12.14
CA ASN A 177 11.36 -4.91 -12.17
C ASN A 177 11.01 -5.69 -13.46
N SER A 178 11.73 -5.52 -14.57
CA SER A 178 11.55 -6.31 -15.77
C SER A 178 12.10 -7.74 -15.61
N GLU A 179 13.13 -7.93 -14.81
CA GLU A 179 13.66 -9.27 -14.49
C GLU A 179 12.75 -10.08 -13.53
N LEU A 180 11.97 -9.37 -12.68
CA LEU A 180 10.99 -10.02 -11.80
C LEU A 180 9.63 -10.30 -12.48
N ARG A 181 9.38 -9.72 -13.66
CA ARG A 181 8.24 -10.02 -14.52
C ARG A 181 8.69 -10.93 -15.66
N GLY A 182 9.00 -12.18 -15.35
CA GLY A 182 9.20 -13.23 -16.38
C GLY A 182 7.97 -13.34 -17.28
N PRO A 183 8.14 -13.79 -18.54
CA PRO A 183 7.03 -13.94 -19.46
C PRO A 183 5.98 -14.88 -18.87
N ALA A 184 4.72 -14.52 -18.99
CA ALA A 184 3.60 -15.37 -18.60
C ALA A 184 3.69 -16.68 -19.39
N SER A 185 4.25 -17.71 -18.77
CA SER A 185 4.26 -19.06 -19.30
C SER A 185 2.90 -19.69 -19.02
N GLN A 186 2.17 -19.96 -20.08
CA GLN A 186 1.20 -21.05 -20.07
C GLN A 186 1.95 -22.36 -19.85
N ASP A 187 1.28 -23.25 -19.14
CA ASP A 187 1.47 -24.69 -19.01
C ASP A 187 2.25 -25.24 -17.83
N GLY A 188 1.50 -26.09 -17.11
CA GLY A 188 1.95 -27.43 -16.72
C GLY A 188 2.67 -27.54 -15.39
N ILE A 189 1.94 -28.02 -14.43
CA ILE A 189 2.34 -28.70 -13.20
C ILE A 189 3.51 -29.69 -13.44
N SER A 190 4.60 -29.50 -12.70
CA SER A 190 5.44 -30.64 -12.23
C SER A 190 6.39 -30.17 -11.14
N ILE A 191 6.23 -30.72 -9.94
CA ILE A 191 7.21 -30.66 -8.84
C ILE A 191 8.29 -31.73 -9.14
N PRO A 192 9.58 -31.41 -8.96
CA PRO A 192 10.37 -32.23 -8.05
C PRO A 192 11.23 -31.40 -7.07
N ALA A 193 11.47 -32.04 -5.95
CA ALA A 193 12.22 -31.59 -4.80
C ALA A 193 13.75 -31.64 -5.02
N ASN A 194 14.44 -30.92 -4.11
CA ASN A 194 15.86 -30.99 -3.70
C ASN A 194 16.94 -30.42 -4.63
N ASP A 195 17.70 -29.43 -4.18
CA ASP A 195 18.93 -29.54 -3.41
C ASP A 195 19.64 -28.23 -3.15
N THR A 196 20.00 -28.04 -1.88
CA THR A 196 21.26 -27.49 -1.31
C THR A 196 21.74 -26.07 -1.63
N VAL A 197 21.72 -25.30 -0.55
CA VAL A 197 22.40 -24.07 -0.11
C VAL A 197 23.92 -24.01 -0.41
N PRO A 198 24.56 -22.79 -0.49
CA PRO A 198 25.24 -22.37 0.71
C PRO A 198 25.03 -20.88 1.12
N ALA A 199 24.94 -20.68 2.42
CA ALA A 199 24.97 -19.41 3.12
C ALA A 199 26.39 -18.79 3.16
N PRO A 200 26.49 -17.48 3.48
CA PRO A 200 27.57 -17.06 4.34
C PRO A 200 27.07 -16.57 5.71
N SER A 201 27.72 -17.14 6.67
CA SER A 201 27.63 -16.92 8.11
C SER A 201 28.01 -15.52 8.54
N THR A 202 27.28 -14.94 9.50
CA THR A 202 27.90 -14.36 10.71
C THR A 202 26.87 -14.37 11.82
N SER A 203 27.06 -15.27 12.75
CA SER A 203 26.23 -15.53 13.91
C SER A 203 26.64 -14.64 15.09
N ALA A 204 25.67 -13.86 15.60
CA ALA A 204 25.69 -13.46 17.01
C ALA A 204 24.91 -14.53 17.81
N PRO A 205 25.22 -14.78 19.12
CA PRO A 205 24.72 -15.92 19.84
C PRO A 205 23.22 -15.83 20.10
N VAL A 206 22.49 -16.80 19.57
CA VAL A 206 21.06 -17.00 19.80
C VAL A 206 20.87 -17.47 21.24
N GLN A 207 20.12 -16.73 22.03
CA GLN A 207 19.69 -17.19 23.37
C GLN A 207 18.66 -18.31 23.19
N PRO A 208 18.79 -19.44 23.93
CA PRO A 208 17.85 -20.56 23.80
C PRO A 208 16.46 -20.15 24.30
N GLY A 209 15.44 -20.25 23.42
CA GLY A 209 14.04 -20.04 23.76
C GLY A 209 13.35 -18.87 23.10
N ILE A 210 14.03 -18.06 22.29
CA ILE A 210 13.41 -16.99 21.50
C ILE A 210 13.23 -17.46 20.07
N PRO A 211 12.03 -17.34 19.45
CA PRO A 211 11.82 -17.70 18.05
C PRO A 211 12.76 -16.91 17.12
N GLN A 212 13.28 -17.58 16.09
CA GLN A 212 14.26 -17.01 15.17
C GLN A 212 13.78 -15.70 14.54
N SER A 213 12.51 -15.64 14.15
CA SER A 213 11.90 -14.44 13.57
C SER A 213 11.97 -13.21 14.49
N LEU A 214 11.81 -13.40 15.80
CA LEU A 214 11.93 -12.33 16.78
C LEU A 214 13.41 -11.97 17.02
N ALA A 215 14.29 -12.98 17.09
CA ALA A 215 15.73 -12.76 17.26
C ALA A 215 16.33 -11.93 16.12
N ASP A 216 15.92 -12.19 14.88
CA ASP A 216 16.36 -11.45 13.69
C ASP A 216 15.89 -9.97 13.74
N LEU A 217 14.65 -9.72 14.16
CA LEU A 217 14.11 -8.36 14.35
C LEU A 217 14.82 -7.60 15.48
N MET A 218 15.11 -8.26 16.58
CA MET A 218 15.89 -7.70 17.68
C MET A 218 17.30 -7.30 17.24
N ALA A 219 17.98 -8.16 16.50
CA ALA A 219 19.31 -7.91 15.98
C ALA A 219 19.32 -6.75 14.97
N ALA A 220 18.34 -6.71 14.05
CA ALA A 220 18.20 -5.64 13.07
C ALA A 220 17.93 -4.26 13.67
N SER A 221 17.21 -4.22 14.81
CA SER A 221 16.81 -2.96 15.47
C SER A 221 17.69 -2.58 16.65
N GLY A 222 18.66 -3.44 17.06
CA GLY A 222 19.51 -3.22 18.22
C GLY A 222 18.75 -3.21 19.56
N ILE A 223 17.61 -3.92 19.64
CA ILE A 223 16.76 -3.99 20.82
C ILE A 223 17.05 -5.26 21.58
N THR A 224 17.23 -5.12 22.90
CA THR A 224 17.51 -6.24 23.81
C THR A 224 16.23 -6.87 24.35
N GLU A 225 16.32 -8.14 24.78
CA GLU A 225 15.22 -8.83 25.47
C GLU A 225 14.68 -8.03 26.66
N GLN A 226 15.58 -7.44 27.47
CA GLN A 226 15.19 -6.65 28.63
C GLN A 226 14.33 -5.45 28.26
N GLN A 227 14.64 -4.77 27.15
CA GLN A 227 13.84 -3.64 26.67
C GLN A 227 12.45 -4.06 26.21
N ILE A 228 12.34 -5.22 25.56
CA ILE A 228 11.04 -5.78 25.17
C ILE A 228 10.23 -6.13 26.42
N ARG A 229 10.82 -6.79 27.38
CA ARG A 229 10.16 -7.17 28.65
C ARG A 229 9.66 -5.95 29.42
N ALA A 230 10.47 -4.91 29.53
CA ALA A 230 10.07 -3.64 30.14
C ALA A 230 8.89 -2.98 29.40
N ALA A 231 8.92 -2.96 28.07
CA ALA A 231 7.83 -2.44 27.24
C ALA A 231 6.53 -3.23 27.43
N VAL A 232 6.61 -4.55 27.44
CA VAL A 232 5.48 -5.47 27.65
C VAL A 232 4.88 -5.30 29.05
N ALA A 233 5.72 -5.13 30.07
CA ALA A 233 5.29 -4.89 31.46
C ALA A 233 4.62 -3.51 31.62
N THR A 234 5.17 -2.48 30.98
CA THR A 234 4.58 -1.12 30.98
C THR A 234 3.18 -1.11 30.33
N LYS A 235 2.96 -1.94 29.31
CA LYS A 235 1.65 -2.14 28.70
C LYS A 235 0.71 -3.06 29.48
N GLY A 236 1.19 -3.69 30.57
CA GLY A 236 0.39 -4.52 31.45
C GLY A 236 0.09 -5.93 30.94
N TYR A 237 0.81 -6.42 29.93
CA TYR A 237 0.57 -7.76 29.38
C TYR A 237 1.18 -8.86 30.23
N PHE A 238 2.48 -8.74 30.60
CA PHE A 238 3.19 -9.71 31.44
C PHE A 238 4.14 -9.00 32.43
N PRO A 239 4.48 -9.64 33.54
CA PRO A 239 5.45 -9.09 34.48
C PRO A 239 6.85 -8.94 33.85
N GLU A 240 7.61 -7.95 34.27
CA GLU A 240 8.94 -7.64 33.70
C GLU A 240 9.97 -8.74 33.95
N ASP A 241 9.82 -9.53 34.98
CA ASP A 241 10.69 -10.67 35.35
C ASP A 241 10.43 -11.93 34.52
N MET A 242 9.32 -11.99 33.75
CA MET A 242 8.96 -13.11 32.92
C MET A 242 9.78 -13.12 31.61
N PRO A 243 10.57 -14.19 31.32
CA PRO A 243 11.38 -14.26 30.10
C PRO A 243 10.48 -14.44 28.84
N ILE A 244 10.94 -13.93 27.70
CA ILE A 244 10.17 -14.03 26.44
C ILE A 244 9.89 -15.49 26.05
N SER A 245 10.77 -16.42 26.40
CA SER A 245 10.56 -17.86 26.19
C SER A 245 9.35 -18.45 26.93
N ALA A 246 8.83 -17.77 27.93
CA ALA A 246 7.64 -18.17 28.67
C ALA A 246 6.35 -17.48 28.17
N TYR A 247 6.44 -16.59 27.16
CA TYR A 247 5.26 -15.95 26.59
C TYR A 247 4.49 -16.93 25.68
N PRO A 248 3.17 -16.81 25.56
CA PRO A 248 2.38 -17.60 24.63
C PRO A 248 2.86 -17.38 23.18
N GLU A 249 2.90 -18.45 22.41
CA GLU A 249 3.40 -18.43 21.02
C GLU A 249 2.62 -17.45 20.13
N ASP A 250 1.30 -17.38 20.32
CA ASP A 250 0.41 -16.43 19.63
C ASP A 250 0.74 -14.96 19.98
N PHE A 251 1.14 -14.69 21.22
CA PHE A 251 1.57 -13.35 21.64
C PHE A 251 2.92 -12.98 21.01
N VAL A 252 3.84 -13.90 20.96
CA VAL A 252 5.17 -13.66 20.36
C VAL A 252 5.01 -13.42 18.85
N SER A 253 4.27 -14.27 18.15
CA SER A 253 4.10 -14.16 16.69
C SER A 253 3.18 -12.99 16.29
N GLY A 254 2.05 -12.81 16.98
CA GLY A 254 1.05 -11.80 16.63
C GLY A 254 1.40 -10.40 17.14
N VAL A 255 1.90 -10.27 18.36
CA VAL A 255 2.17 -8.98 18.98
C VAL A 255 3.64 -8.59 18.84
N LEU A 256 4.59 -9.42 19.28
CA LEU A 256 6.01 -9.03 19.25
C LEU A 256 6.57 -8.98 17.82
N VAL A 257 6.25 -9.95 16.99
CA VAL A 257 6.69 -9.97 15.58
C VAL A 257 5.76 -9.13 14.71
N GLY A 258 4.45 -9.32 14.82
CA GLY A 258 3.45 -8.66 13.97
C GLY A 258 3.36 -7.14 14.17
N ALA A 259 3.57 -6.65 15.39
CA ALA A 259 3.56 -5.22 15.73
C ALA A 259 4.96 -4.68 16.05
N TRP A 260 6.03 -5.28 15.52
CA TRP A 260 7.42 -4.97 15.87
C TRP A 260 7.74 -3.48 15.79
N LYS A 261 7.32 -2.80 14.73
CA LYS A 261 7.56 -1.35 14.58
C LYS A 261 7.02 -0.54 15.74
N GLN A 262 5.80 -0.86 16.21
CA GLN A 262 5.17 -0.16 17.33
C GLN A 262 5.92 -0.39 18.66
N ILE A 263 6.50 -1.57 18.83
CA ILE A 263 7.32 -1.90 19.99
C ILE A 263 8.63 -1.11 19.97
N VAL A 264 9.27 -1.03 18.82
CA VAL A 264 10.50 -0.24 18.61
C VAL A 264 10.24 1.24 18.89
N ASP A 265 9.18 1.80 18.33
CA ASP A 265 8.79 3.20 18.52
C ASP A 265 8.52 3.49 20.02
N PHE A 266 7.76 2.63 20.67
CA PHE A 266 7.47 2.75 22.11
C PHE A 266 8.74 2.67 23.01
N ILE A 267 9.66 1.75 22.70
CA ILE A 267 10.94 1.63 23.43
C ILE A 267 11.79 2.88 23.22
N ASN A 268 11.81 3.43 22.02
CA ASN A 268 12.58 4.64 21.70
C ASN A 268 11.97 5.89 22.34
N GLU A 269 10.64 6.02 22.39
CA GLU A 269 9.96 7.10 23.12
C GLU A 269 10.27 7.09 24.63
N GLN A 270 10.40 5.90 25.24
CA GLN A 270 10.81 5.79 26.65
C GLN A 270 12.28 6.12 26.87
N LYS A 271 13.14 5.95 25.87
CA LYS A 271 14.57 6.26 25.95
C LYS A 271 14.86 7.76 25.91
N TYR A 272 13.94 8.57 25.35
CA TYR A 272 14.04 10.03 25.23
C TYR A 272 12.72 10.68 25.64
N PRO A 273 12.43 10.76 26.96
CA PRO A 273 11.26 11.51 27.41
C PRO A 273 11.59 13.02 27.35
N PHE A 274 11.48 13.62 26.13
CA PHE A 274 11.37 15.09 25.92
C PHE A 274 10.95 15.39 24.48
#